data_0ea795003bdb728562399c9b27daf70e
#
_entry.id   0ea795003bdb728562399c9b27daf70e
#
_cell.length_a   1.000
_cell.length_b   1.000
_cell.length_c   1.000
_cell.angle_alpha   90.00
_cell.angle_beta   90.00
_cell.angle_gamma   90.00
#
_symmetry.space_group_name_H-M   'P 1'
#
loop_
_entity.id
_entity.type
_entity.pdbx_description
1 polymer ?
#
loop_
_entity_poly.entity_id
_entity_poly.type
_entity_poly.pdbx_seq_one_letter_code
_entity_poly.pdbx_strand_id
1 'polypeptide(L)'
;MTKKILFIFLSIFLFLTYNLSFAEDFYFEGDEIEIINNGEILKSNKGVQITSSSGVVITAQEFEYNKKNLELSVNKNVLVNDKINNLIIKTNRIKYFKNTEQIQTFEDTEIEIEKNIIITTKNLIYSRNLNEIKSKYKTRVRDSYENSFITDDFVLNTSSKVIKAKDVTLKDSDGNISYFKSFFSNIKKNEFYGKDIKMNFSNKSFGNSLNE
;
A
#
# COMPACT_ATOMS: atom_id res chain seq x y z
N MET A 1 -53.93 25.85 -18.16
CA MET A 1 -52.62 25.29 -18.66
C MET A 1 -51.40 25.85 -17.93
N THR A 2 -51.42 27.03 -17.38
CA THR A 2 -50.29 27.73 -16.75
C THR A 2 -49.80 27.11 -15.41
N LYS A 3 -50.68 26.59 -14.54
CA LYS A 3 -50.30 26.05 -13.23
C LYS A 3 -49.50 24.71 -13.33
N LYS A 4 -49.81 23.88 -14.31
CA LYS A 4 -49.05 22.61 -14.53
C LYS A 4 -47.62 22.84 -15.05
N ILE A 5 -47.47 23.85 -15.91
CA ILE A 5 -46.16 24.24 -16.44
C ILE A 5 -45.27 24.82 -15.33
N LEU A 6 -45.83 25.63 -14.45
CA LEU A 6 -45.13 26.23 -13.32
C LEU A 6 -44.65 25.11 -12.33
N PHE A 7 -45.47 24.09 -12.11
CA PHE A 7 -45.10 22.98 -11.22
C PHE A 7 -43.96 22.12 -11.81
N ILE A 8 -43.95 21.93 -13.13
CA ILE A 8 -42.87 21.21 -13.82
C ILE A 8 -41.57 22.03 -13.76
N PHE A 9 -41.63 23.34 -13.95
CA PHE A 9 -40.45 24.21 -13.85
C PHE A 9 -39.89 24.25 -12.42
N LEU A 10 -40.74 24.29 -11.40
CA LEU A 10 -40.34 24.26 -9.98
C LEU A 10 -39.73 22.93 -9.61
N SER A 11 -40.26 21.81 -10.13
CA SER A 11 -39.69 20.48 -9.94
C SER A 11 -38.29 20.33 -10.58
N ILE A 12 -38.11 20.82 -11.79
CA ILE A 12 -36.82 20.81 -12.48
C ILE A 12 -35.81 21.71 -11.76
N PHE A 13 -36.21 22.84 -11.22
CA PHE A 13 -35.34 23.73 -10.46
C PHE A 13 -34.91 23.12 -9.12
N LEU A 14 -35.74 22.32 -8.45
CA LEU A 14 -35.37 21.59 -7.23
C LEU A 14 -34.33 20.49 -7.53
N PHE A 15 -34.37 19.84 -8.70
CA PHE A 15 -33.38 18.84 -9.08
C PHE A 15 -32.02 19.46 -9.47
N LEU A 16 -31.96 20.70 -9.87
CA LEU A 16 -30.74 21.41 -10.22
C LEU A 16 -29.96 21.94 -8.99
N THR A 17 -30.56 21.94 -7.81
CA THR A 17 -29.91 22.39 -6.57
C THR A 17 -29.31 21.28 -5.74
N TYR A 18 -29.16 20.05 -6.27
CA TYR A 18 -28.28 19.07 -5.64
C TYR A 18 -26.85 19.61 -5.75
N ASN A 19 -26.46 20.38 -4.74
CA ASN A 19 -25.05 20.64 -4.49
C ASN A 19 -24.39 19.27 -4.38
N LEU A 20 -23.60 18.90 -5.39
CA LEU A 20 -22.62 17.86 -5.27
C LEU A 20 -21.69 18.33 -4.15
N SER A 21 -22.01 17.93 -2.93
CA SER A 21 -21.07 18.02 -1.81
C SER A 21 -19.90 17.15 -2.23
N PHE A 22 -18.85 17.74 -2.76
CA PHE A 22 -17.57 17.09 -2.87
C PHE A 22 -17.15 16.84 -1.43
N ALA A 23 -17.32 15.60 -0.95
CA ALA A 23 -16.71 15.19 0.28
C ALA A 23 -15.22 15.49 0.17
N GLU A 24 -14.65 16.19 1.15
CA GLU A 24 -13.21 16.45 1.15
C GLU A 24 -12.46 15.13 0.99
N ASP A 25 -11.53 15.08 0.05
CA ASP A 25 -10.79 13.87 -0.26
C ASP A 25 -9.88 13.45 0.89
N PHE A 26 -9.44 14.43 1.68
CA PHE A 26 -8.62 14.25 2.87
C PHE A 26 -9.11 15.14 4.00
N TYR A 27 -9.07 14.59 5.20
CA TYR A 27 -9.23 15.30 6.46
C TYR A 27 -7.87 15.44 7.14
N PHE A 28 -7.50 16.67 7.52
CA PHE A 28 -6.19 16.99 8.09
C PHE A 28 -6.34 17.40 9.54
N GLU A 29 -5.54 16.80 10.42
CA GLU A 29 -5.41 17.14 11.84
C GLU A 29 -3.94 17.44 12.14
N GLY A 30 -3.66 18.63 12.67
CA GLY A 30 -2.31 19.04 13.03
C GLY A 30 -2.32 20.38 13.75
N ASP A 31 -1.24 20.67 14.48
CA ASP A 31 -1.15 21.88 15.32
C ASP A 31 -1.11 23.17 14.49
N GLU A 32 -0.55 23.12 13.28
CA GLU A 32 -0.39 24.27 12.41
C GLU A 32 -0.50 23.84 10.94
N ILE A 33 -1.48 24.36 10.23
CA ILE A 33 -1.70 24.12 8.80
C ILE A 33 -1.72 25.47 8.09
N GLU A 34 -0.77 25.67 7.20
CA GLU A 34 -0.72 26.82 6.31
C GLU A 34 -1.59 26.58 5.08
N ILE A 35 -2.39 27.59 4.72
CA ILE A 35 -3.22 27.60 3.52
C ILE A 35 -2.66 28.65 2.58
N ILE A 36 -2.20 28.26 1.41
CA ILE A 36 -1.59 29.14 0.41
C ILE A 36 -2.26 29.03 -0.93
N ASN A 37 -1.95 29.96 -1.84
CA ASN A 37 -2.52 30.05 -3.18
C ASN A 37 -4.06 30.02 -3.16
N ASN A 38 -4.67 30.91 -2.39
CA ASN A 38 -6.13 31.02 -2.26
C ASN A 38 -6.83 29.69 -1.87
N GLY A 39 -6.15 28.85 -1.08
CA GLY A 39 -6.71 27.59 -0.63
C GLY A 39 -6.42 26.38 -1.52
N GLU A 40 -5.66 26.54 -2.60
CA GLU A 40 -5.29 25.44 -3.47
C GLU A 40 -4.24 24.49 -2.85
N ILE A 41 -3.39 25.01 -1.97
CA ILE A 41 -2.33 24.24 -1.33
C ILE A 41 -2.47 24.32 0.18
N LEU A 42 -2.44 23.16 0.84
CA LEU A 42 -2.32 23.02 2.29
C LEU A 42 -0.97 22.38 2.60
N LYS A 43 -0.27 22.87 3.61
CA LYS A 43 0.99 22.28 4.06
C LYS A 43 1.20 22.44 5.56
N SER A 44 2.04 21.59 6.14
CA SER A 44 2.54 21.71 7.50
C SER A 44 3.94 21.06 7.62
N ASN A 45 4.69 21.51 8.61
CA ASN A 45 5.98 20.93 9.00
C ASN A 45 6.06 20.58 10.51
N LYS A 46 4.92 20.57 11.20
CA LYS A 46 4.82 20.36 12.65
C LYS A 46 4.04 19.11 13.07
N GLY A 47 4.06 18.11 12.23
CA GLY A 47 3.29 16.90 12.49
C GLY A 47 1.85 17.00 11.99
N VAL A 48 1.36 15.89 11.42
CA VAL A 48 0.02 15.80 10.87
C VAL A 48 -0.50 14.39 10.92
N GLN A 49 -1.80 14.26 11.11
CA GLN A 49 -2.58 13.09 10.79
C GLN A 49 -3.51 13.43 9.62
N ILE A 50 -3.50 12.60 8.61
CA ILE A 50 -4.29 12.77 7.39
C ILE A 50 -5.15 11.54 7.22
N THR A 51 -6.46 11.72 7.14
CA THR A 51 -7.41 10.63 6.90
C THR A 51 -8.04 10.81 5.52
N SER A 52 -7.90 9.83 4.66
CA SER A 52 -8.57 9.84 3.35
C SER A 52 -10.03 9.43 3.48
N SER A 53 -10.88 9.87 2.57
CA SER A 53 -12.28 9.44 2.46
C SER A 53 -12.43 7.92 2.27
N SER A 54 -11.39 7.25 1.78
CA SER A 54 -11.31 5.80 1.62
C SER A 54 -10.79 5.04 2.85
N GLY A 55 -10.59 5.72 4.00
CA GLY A 55 -10.23 5.12 5.29
C GLY A 55 -8.75 4.85 5.50
N VAL A 56 -7.86 5.37 4.65
CA VAL A 56 -6.42 5.35 4.90
C VAL A 56 -6.07 6.46 5.87
N VAL A 57 -5.30 6.14 6.90
CA VAL A 57 -4.76 7.09 7.86
C VAL A 57 -3.25 7.21 7.63
N ILE A 58 -2.77 8.44 7.48
CA ILE A 58 -1.35 8.74 7.28
C ILE A 58 -0.90 9.65 8.41
N THR A 59 0.20 9.31 9.08
CA THR A 59 0.86 10.20 10.03
C THR A 59 2.28 10.52 9.57
N ALA A 60 2.72 11.76 9.75
CA ALA A 60 4.04 12.21 9.36
C ALA A 60 4.41 13.54 10.04
N GLN A 61 5.63 14.01 9.79
CA GLN A 61 6.07 15.33 10.29
C GLN A 61 5.73 16.46 9.30
N GLU A 62 5.74 16.19 8.02
CA GLU A 62 5.55 17.20 6.98
C GLU A 62 4.59 16.72 5.90
N PHE A 63 3.78 17.62 5.38
CA PHE A 63 2.96 17.36 4.20
C PHE A 63 2.77 18.61 3.35
N GLU A 64 2.43 18.36 2.07
CA GLU A 64 1.89 19.31 1.13
C GLU A 64 0.78 18.63 0.33
N TYR A 65 -0.40 19.22 0.32
CA TYR A 65 -1.53 18.76 -0.46
C TYR A 65 -1.92 19.80 -1.50
N ASN A 66 -1.90 19.40 -2.77
CA ASN A 66 -2.35 20.19 -3.90
C ASN A 66 -3.76 19.76 -4.30
N LYS A 67 -4.77 20.58 -4.01
CA LYS A 67 -6.18 20.32 -4.30
C LYS A 67 -6.47 20.21 -5.79
N LYS A 68 -5.76 20.97 -6.63
CA LYS A 68 -5.97 20.97 -8.08
C LYS A 68 -5.59 19.66 -8.73
N ASN A 69 -4.48 19.04 -8.27
CA ASN A 69 -3.97 17.79 -8.81
C ASN A 69 -4.44 16.59 -8.02
N LEU A 70 -5.08 16.79 -6.86
CA LEU A 70 -5.43 15.77 -5.86
C LEU A 70 -4.21 14.92 -5.47
N GLU A 71 -3.06 15.60 -5.32
CA GLU A 71 -1.78 14.99 -4.96
C GLU A 71 -1.37 15.41 -3.55
N LEU A 72 -1.11 14.41 -2.70
CA LEU A 72 -0.61 14.58 -1.36
C LEU A 72 0.84 14.08 -1.29
N SER A 73 1.77 14.97 -1.00
CA SER A 73 3.18 14.67 -0.73
C SER A 73 3.40 14.68 0.78
N VAL A 74 3.99 13.62 1.32
CA VAL A 74 4.19 13.45 2.77
C VAL A 74 5.63 13.02 3.03
N ASN A 75 6.26 13.65 4.03
CA ASN A 75 7.67 13.44 4.33
C ASN A 75 7.93 13.30 5.83
N LYS A 76 9.04 12.62 6.13
CA LYS A 76 9.62 12.41 7.47
C LYS A 76 8.73 11.55 8.39
N ASN A 77 9.24 10.36 8.70
CA ASN A 77 8.60 9.39 9.59
C ASN A 77 7.16 9.06 9.17
N VAL A 78 6.98 8.73 7.90
CA VAL A 78 5.67 8.46 7.34
C VAL A 78 5.19 7.08 7.74
N LEU A 79 4.00 7.02 8.34
CA LEU A 79 3.26 5.80 8.64
C LEU A 79 1.92 5.85 7.90
N VAL A 80 1.68 4.90 7.03
CA VAL A 80 0.40 4.71 6.34
C VAL A 80 -0.30 3.50 6.94
N ASN A 81 -1.52 3.67 7.41
CA ASN A 81 -2.35 2.60 7.96
C ASN A 81 -3.61 2.43 7.10
N ASP A 82 -3.67 1.34 6.35
CA ASP A 82 -4.87 0.92 5.62
C ASP A 82 -5.55 -0.22 6.38
N LYS A 83 -6.49 0.13 7.26
CA LYS A 83 -7.21 -0.83 8.10
C LYS A 83 -8.05 -1.82 7.29
N ILE A 84 -8.56 -1.40 6.13
CA ILE A 84 -9.40 -2.26 5.27
C ILE A 84 -8.57 -3.43 4.73
N ASN A 85 -7.33 -3.16 4.33
CA ASN A 85 -6.43 -4.17 3.78
C ASN A 85 -5.52 -4.82 4.83
N ASN A 86 -5.65 -4.46 6.13
CA ASN A 86 -4.75 -4.87 7.22
C ASN A 86 -3.29 -4.67 6.85
N LEU A 87 -2.94 -3.44 6.47
CA LEU A 87 -1.64 -3.09 5.91
C LEU A 87 -1.11 -1.83 6.58
N ILE A 88 0.16 -1.88 6.96
CA ILE A 88 0.92 -0.73 7.47
C ILE A 88 2.14 -0.53 6.58
N ILE A 89 2.38 0.71 6.13
CA ILE A 89 3.59 1.09 5.39
C ILE A 89 4.37 2.09 6.24
N LYS A 90 5.67 1.85 6.41
CA LYS A 90 6.62 2.74 7.07
C LYS A 90 7.69 3.16 6.06
N THR A 91 7.91 4.45 5.93
CA THR A 91 8.90 5.02 5.00
C THR A 91 9.21 6.47 5.38
N ASN A 92 10.10 7.13 4.66
CA ASN A 92 10.37 8.56 4.88
C ASN A 92 9.62 9.48 3.94
N ARG A 93 9.16 8.97 2.78
CA ARG A 93 8.48 9.83 1.80
C ARG A 93 7.49 9.04 0.96
N ILE A 94 6.31 9.63 0.79
CA ILE A 94 5.29 9.14 -0.14
C ILE A 94 4.71 10.25 -0.99
N LYS A 95 4.10 9.85 -2.11
CA LYS A 95 3.06 10.59 -2.83
C LYS A 95 1.80 9.76 -2.88
N TYR A 96 0.67 10.39 -2.57
CA TYR A 96 -0.64 9.76 -2.72
C TYR A 96 -1.43 10.51 -3.79
N PHE A 97 -1.76 9.79 -4.85
CA PHE A 97 -2.57 10.27 -5.97
C PHE A 97 -4.01 9.84 -5.74
N LYS A 98 -4.85 10.77 -5.28
CA LYS A 98 -6.22 10.46 -4.88
C LYS A 98 -7.09 9.98 -6.05
N ASN A 99 -6.91 10.53 -7.24
CA ASN A 99 -7.65 10.12 -8.45
C ASN A 99 -7.52 8.63 -8.78
N THR A 100 -6.36 8.04 -8.49
CA THR A 100 -6.05 6.64 -8.80
C THR A 100 -5.98 5.78 -7.56
N GLU A 101 -6.19 6.33 -6.36
CA GLU A 101 -6.00 5.65 -5.08
C GLU A 101 -4.63 4.97 -5.01
N GLN A 102 -3.59 5.65 -5.51
CA GLN A 102 -2.25 5.11 -5.61
C GLN A 102 -1.31 5.80 -4.64
N ILE A 103 -0.60 5.02 -3.84
CA ILE A 103 0.48 5.47 -2.96
C ILE A 103 1.80 5.00 -3.55
N GLN A 104 2.72 5.93 -3.76
CA GLN A 104 4.09 5.67 -4.16
C GLN A 104 5.02 6.00 -3.01
N THR A 105 5.88 5.07 -2.64
CA THR A 105 6.95 5.34 -1.68
C THR A 105 8.24 5.67 -2.40
N PHE A 106 9.10 6.40 -1.71
CA PHE A 106 10.44 6.72 -2.17
C PHE A 106 11.43 6.31 -1.08
N GLU A 107 12.55 5.74 -1.47
CA GLU A 107 13.57 5.22 -0.54
C GLU A 107 13.16 3.89 0.12
N ASP A 108 13.78 3.59 1.28
CA ASP A 108 13.54 2.35 2.01
C ASP A 108 12.12 2.33 2.57
N THR A 109 11.47 1.20 2.38
CA THR A 109 10.07 1.01 2.74
C THR A 109 9.89 -0.34 3.43
N GLU A 110 9.24 -0.33 4.58
CA GLU A 110 8.77 -1.52 5.28
C GLU A 110 7.25 -1.60 5.18
N ILE A 111 6.73 -2.79 4.88
CA ILE A 111 5.31 -3.07 4.85
C ILE A 111 5.03 -4.22 5.80
N GLU A 112 4.07 -4.05 6.67
CA GLU A 112 3.53 -5.08 7.53
C GLU A 112 2.14 -5.47 7.04
N ILE A 113 1.90 -6.77 6.80
CA ILE A 113 0.63 -7.32 6.35
C ILE A 113 0.14 -8.33 7.37
N GLU A 114 -1.10 -8.12 7.87
CA GLU A 114 -1.76 -9.02 8.82
C GLU A 114 -0.92 -9.34 10.07
N LYS A 115 0.04 -8.46 10.43
CA LYS A 115 1.00 -8.61 11.54
C LYS A 115 1.96 -9.79 11.43
N ASN A 116 1.90 -10.56 10.36
CA ASN A 116 2.65 -11.80 10.20
C ASN A 116 3.70 -11.75 9.09
N ILE A 117 3.57 -10.84 8.14
CA ILE A 117 4.45 -10.74 6.99
C ILE A 117 5.05 -9.35 6.93
N ILE A 118 6.37 -9.32 6.89
CA ILE A 118 7.15 -8.10 6.72
C ILE A 118 7.79 -8.11 5.34
N ILE A 119 7.57 -7.05 4.58
CA ILE A 119 8.16 -6.82 3.27
C ILE A 119 9.05 -5.59 3.36
N THR A 120 10.30 -5.72 2.96
CA THR A 120 11.23 -4.59 2.85
C THR A 120 11.67 -4.40 1.40
N THR A 121 11.58 -3.18 0.91
CA THR A 121 11.88 -2.84 -0.49
C THR A 121 12.22 -1.36 -0.62
N LYS A 122 12.37 -0.89 -1.87
CA LYS A 122 12.48 0.54 -2.23
C LYS A 122 11.42 0.89 -3.27
N ASN A 123 11.05 2.19 -3.32
CA ASN A 123 10.23 2.75 -4.41
C ASN A 123 9.01 1.88 -4.76
N LEU A 124 8.23 1.56 -3.78
CA LEU A 124 7.05 0.72 -3.90
C LEU A 124 5.88 1.51 -4.52
N ILE A 125 5.02 0.80 -5.24
CA ILE A 125 3.72 1.30 -5.69
C ILE A 125 2.62 0.45 -5.07
N TYR A 126 1.73 1.08 -4.31
CA TYR A 126 0.51 0.47 -3.79
C TYR A 126 -0.71 1.09 -4.49
N SER A 127 -1.40 0.30 -5.29
CA SER A 127 -2.62 0.67 -6.02
C SER A 127 -3.82 0.04 -5.32
N ARG A 128 -4.56 0.82 -4.53
CA ARG A 128 -5.69 0.33 -3.72
C ARG A 128 -6.84 -0.15 -4.59
N ASN A 129 -7.17 0.58 -5.65
CA ASN A 129 -8.22 0.20 -6.62
C ASN A 129 -7.96 -1.15 -7.30
N LEU A 130 -6.69 -1.51 -7.47
CA LEU A 130 -6.28 -2.78 -8.07
C LEU A 130 -6.00 -3.85 -7.03
N ASN A 131 -6.05 -3.50 -5.74
CA ASN A 131 -5.59 -4.35 -4.65
C ASN A 131 -4.17 -4.90 -4.90
N GLU A 132 -3.26 -4.03 -5.36
CA GLU A 132 -1.94 -4.46 -5.83
C GLU A 132 -0.82 -3.64 -5.17
N ILE A 133 0.16 -4.36 -4.64
CA ILE A 133 1.46 -3.81 -4.24
C ILE A 133 2.51 -4.37 -5.17
N LYS A 134 3.37 -3.51 -5.72
CA LYS A 134 4.46 -3.91 -6.60
C LYS A 134 5.75 -3.14 -6.36
N SER A 135 6.86 -3.83 -6.61
CA SER A 135 8.19 -3.24 -6.64
C SER A 135 9.04 -3.90 -7.73
N LYS A 136 9.87 -3.11 -8.38
CA LYS A 136 10.92 -3.53 -9.33
C LYS A 136 12.31 -3.41 -8.73
N TYR A 137 12.37 -3.31 -7.41
CA TYR A 137 13.60 -3.22 -6.64
C TYR A 137 13.77 -4.46 -5.78
N LYS A 138 14.99 -4.70 -5.33
CA LYS A 138 15.26 -5.82 -4.44
C LYS A 138 14.30 -5.82 -3.25
N THR A 139 13.46 -6.82 -3.21
CA THR A 139 12.40 -6.99 -2.22
C THR A 139 12.70 -8.22 -1.40
N ARG A 140 12.67 -8.08 -0.07
CA ARG A 140 12.73 -9.20 0.88
C ARG A 140 11.37 -9.35 1.54
N VAL A 141 10.89 -10.56 1.57
CA VAL A 141 9.68 -10.94 2.30
C VAL A 141 10.07 -11.90 3.39
N ARG A 142 9.56 -11.71 4.60
CA ARG A 142 9.77 -12.59 5.75
C ARG A 142 8.44 -12.84 6.45
N ASP A 143 8.20 -14.08 6.83
CA ASP A 143 7.05 -14.46 7.66
C ASP A 143 7.43 -14.61 9.15
N SER A 144 6.44 -14.92 9.98
CA SER A 144 6.63 -15.15 11.42
C SER A 144 7.33 -16.47 11.76
N TYR A 145 7.53 -17.36 10.80
CA TYR A 145 8.22 -18.65 10.95
C TYR A 145 9.67 -18.60 10.50
N GLU A 146 10.23 -17.40 10.31
CA GLU A 146 11.59 -17.15 9.83
C GLU A 146 11.86 -17.58 8.38
N ASN A 147 10.83 -18.01 7.63
CA ASN A 147 11.00 -18.18 6.19
C ASN A 147 11.17 -16.81 5.54
N SER A 148 12.05 -16.75 4.57
CA SER A 148 12.27 -15.50 3.83
C SER A 148 12.57 -15.77 2.37
N PHE A 149 12.14 -14.84 1.51
CA PHE A 149 12.59 -14.84 0.13
C PHE A 149 12.99 -13.45 -0.35
N ILE A 150 13.83 -13.45 -1.38
CA ILE A 150 14.34 -12.24 -2.03
C ILE A 150 14.04 -12.34 -3.51
N THR A 151 13.62 -11.22 -4.11
CA THR A 151 13.32 -11.08 -5.54
C THR A 151 13.55 -9.65 -5.99
N ASP A 152 13.70 -9.43 -7.28
CA ASP A 152 13.79 -8.10 -7.90
C ASP A 152 12.52 -7.75 -8.71
N ASP A 153 11.54 -8.64 -8.81
CA ASP A 153 10.25 -8.42 -9.47
C ASP A 153 9.12 -8.98 -8.61
N PHE A 154 8.48 -8.11 -7.85
CA PHE A 154 7.53 -8.46 -6.82
C PHE A 154 6.16 -7.83 -7.10
N VAL A 155 5.12 -8.67 -7.03
CA VAL A 155 3.71 -8.24 -7.05
C VAL A 155 2.95 -9.02 -6.00
N LEU A 156 2.21 -8.31 -5.14
CA LEU A 156 1.28 -8.87 -4.17
C LEU A 156 -0.13 -8.36 -4.46
N ASN A 157 -1.09 -9.26 -4.57
CA ASN A 157 -2.49 -8.90 -4.51
C ASN A 157 -2.96 -8.87 -3.04
N THR A 158 -3.35 -7.70 -2.55
CA THR A 158 -3.70 -7.49 -1.14
C THR A 158 -5.03 -8.13 -0.72
N SER A 159 -5.94 -8.36 -1.66
CA SER A 159 -7.24 -9.00 -1.41
C SER A 159 -7.14 -10.52 -1.37
N SER A 160 -6.56 -11.12 -2.41
CA SER A 160 -6.39 -12.58 -2.51
C SER A 160 -5.20 -13.10 -1.69
N LYS A 161 -4.29 -12.22 -1.24
CA LYS A 161 -3.04 -12.55 -0.53
C LYS A 161 -2.13 -13.45 -1.37
N VAL A 162 -2.08 -13.19 -2.65
CA VAL A 162 -1.25 -13.94 -3.61
C VAL A 162 -0.04 -13.11 -3.99
N ILE A 163 1.14 -13.72 -3.84
CA ILE A 163 2.42 -13.16 -4.31
C ILE A 163 2.78 -13.80 -5.64
N LYS A 164 3.25 -12.97 -6.57
CA LYS A 164 3.92 -13.37 -7.81
C LYS A 164 5.29 -12.71 -7.84
N ALA A 165 6.31 -13.50 -8.13
CA ALA A 165 7.69 -13.01 -8.17
C ALA A 165 8.52 -13.75 -9.21
N LYS A 166 9.65 -13.16 -9.60
CA LYS A 166 10.63 -13.78 -10.52
C LYS A 166 12.00 -13.80 -9.89
N ASP A 167 12.82 -14.76 -10.33
CA ASP A 167 14.20 -14.89 -9.88
C ASP A 167 14.32 -14.87 -8.35
N VAL A 168 13.53 -15.78 -7.70
CA VAL A 168 13.38 -15.82 -6.25
C VAL A 168 14.43 -16.72 -5.63
N THR A 169 15.06 -16.24 -4.57
CA THR A 169 15.83 -17.06 -3.62
C THR A 169 15.03 -17.13 -2.31
N LEU A 170 14.55 -18.32 -1.98
CA LEU A 170 13.82 -18.62 -0.75
C LEU A 170 14.75 -19.34 0.21
N LYS A 171 14.74 -18.94 1.47
CA LYS A 171 15.37 -19.63 2.59
C LYS A 171 14.28 -19.96 3.61
N ASP A 172 14.15 -21.25 3.97
CA ASP A 172 13.23 -21.68 5.01
C ASP A 172 13.88 -21.63 6.43
N SER A 173 13.08 -21.92 7.46
CA SER A 173 13.52 -21.95 8.86
C SER A 173 14.60 -22.99 9.15
N ASP A 174 14.68 -24.06 8.37
CA ASP A 174 15.70 -25.12 8.51
C ASP A 174 17.00 -24.78 7.80
N GLY A 175 17.00 -23.65 7.06
CA GLY A 175 18.16 -23.17 6.33
C GLY A 175 18.31 -23.74 4.92
N ASN A 176 17.32 -24.48 4.41
CA ASN A 176 17.29 -24.89 3.02
C ASN A 176 17.15 -23.68 2.10
N ILE A 177 17.83 -23.73 0.96
CA ILE A 177 17.78 -22.64 -0.02
C ILE A 177 17.19 -23.18 -1.31
N SER A 178 16.13 -22.53 -1.77
CA SER A 178 15.46 -22.85 -3.03
C SER A 178 15.49 -21.66 -3.98
N TYR A 179 15.76 -21.92 -5.24
CA TYR A 179 15.78 -20.93 -6.32
C TYR A 179 14.64 -21.22 -7.26
N PHE A 180 13.92 -20.17 -7.67
CA PHE A 180 12.78 -20.25 -8.60
C PHE A 180 12.92 -19.18 -9.70
N LYS A 181 12.77 -19.56 -10.94
CA LYS A 181 12.68 -18.61 -12.04
C LYS A 181 11.35 -17.85 -12.02
N SER A 182 10.26 -18.55 -11.71
CA SER A 182 8.93 -17.99 -11.46
C SER A 182 8.41 -18.56 -10.16
N PHE A 183 7.92 -17.69 -9.29
CA PHE A 183 7.44 -18.00 -7.95
C PHE A 183 6.02 -17.50 -7.76
N PHE A 184 5.23 -18.29 -7.08
CA PHE A 184 3.87 -18.00 -6.73
C PHE A 184 3.61 -18.51 -5.31
N SER A 185 3.06 -17.66 -4.45
CA SER A 185 2.71 -18.03 -3.08
C SER A 185 1.30 -17.55 -2.76
N ASN A 186 0.52 -18.40 -2.12
CA ASN A 186 -0.77 -18.05 -1.53
C ASN A 186 -0.62 -18.02 -0.02
N ILE A 187 -0.53 -16.83 0.55
CA ILE A 187 -0.31 -16.62 1.98
C ILE A 187 -1.45 -17.24 2.81
N LYS A 188 -2.70 -17.09 2.38
CA LYS A 188 -3.88 -17.62 3.11
C LYS A 188 -3.89 -19.14 3.21
N LYS A 189 -3.37 -19.81 2.18
CA LYS A 189 -3.34 -21.28 2.11
C LYS A 189 -2.02 -21.87 2.61
N ASN A 190 -1.03 -21.04 2.89
CA ASN A 190 0.35 -21.43 3.18
C ASN A 190 0.94 -22.36 2.11
N GLU A 191 0.69 -22.03 0.83
CA GLU A 191 1.13 -22.81 -0.32
C GLU A 191 2.06 -21.97 -1.18
N PHE A 192 3.07 -22.58 -1.75
CA PHE A 192 3.88 -21.97 -2.80
C PHE A 192 4.23 -22.98 -3.88
N TYR A 193 4.42 -22.50 -5.09
CA TYR A 193 4.86 -23.28 -6.23
C TYR A 193 5.62 -22.38 -7.22
N GLY A 194 6.38 -23.00 -8.09
CA GLY A 194 7.18 -22.26 -9.06
C GLY A 194 7.64 -23.14 -10.22
N LYS A 195 8.43 -22.53 -11.09
CA LYS A 195 9.07 -23.19 -12.23
C LYS A 195 10.57 -23.03 -12.16
N ASP A 196 11.28 -23.96 -12.79
CA ASP A 196 12.75 -24.00 -12.88
C ASP A 196 13.36 -23.92 -11.49
N ILE A 197 13.09 -24.95 -10.68
CA ILE A 197 13.42 -25.00 -9.26
C ILE A 197 14.78 -25.70 -9.10
N LYS A 198 15.66 -25.08 -8.30
CA LYS A 198 16.87 -25.70 -7.77
C LYS A 198 16.84 -25.59 -6.25
N MET A 199 17.08 -26.72 -5.55
CA MET A 199 17.06 -26.77 -4.09
C MET A 199 18.42 -27.24 -3.57
N ASN A 200 18.89 -26.56 -2.51
CA ASN A 200 20.06 -26.95 -1.72
C ASN A 200 19.58 -27.18 -0.28
N PHE A 201 19.72 -28.39 0.19
CA PHE A 201 19.33 -28.76 1.55
C PHE A 201 20.42 -28.44 2.54
N SER A 202 20.04 -27.96 3.72
CA SER A 202 20.94 -27.77 4.85
C SER A 202 21.19 -29.10 5.57
N ASN A 203 22.28 -29.21 6.32
CA ASN A 203 22.56 -30.39 7.16
C ASN A 203 21.48 -30.64 8.23
N LYS A 204 20.75 -29.62 8.65
CA LYS A 204 19.62 -29.74 9.58
C LYS A 204 18.45 -30.54 9.00
N SER A 205 18.23 -30.47 7.69
CA SER A 205 17.12 -31.16 7.02
C SER A 205 17.30 -32.67 6.94
N PHE A 206 18.51 -33.18 7.10
CA PHE A 206 18.78 -34.62 7.04
C PHE A 206 18.77 -35.30 8.42
N GLY A 207 18.49 -34.55 9.48
CA GLY A 207 18.51 -35.07 10.84
C GLY A 207 19.89 -35.48 11.31
N ASN A 208 20.02 -35.85 12.59
CA ASN A 208 21.25 -36.34 13.19
C ASN A 208 21.58 -37.80 12.79
N SER A 209 21.01 -38.33 11.73
CA SER A 209 21.15 -39.75 11.32
C SER A 209 22.47 -40.07 10.60
N LEU A 210 23.40 -39.14 10.53
CA LEU A 210 24.75 -39.40 10.00
C LEU A 210 25.85 -39.49 11.07
N ASN A 211 25.48 -39.52 12.34
CA ASN A 211 26.41 -39.67 13.46
C ASN A 211 26.20 -40.98 14.29
N GLU A 212 25.77 -42.04 13.65
CA GLU A 212 25.90 -43.42 14.19
C GLU A 212 26.76 -44.30 13.29
#